data_129b4d33607fb9662604025855de8345
#
_entry.id   129b4d33607fb9662604025855de8345
#
_cell.length_a   1.000
_cell.length_b   1.000
_cell.length_c   1.000
_cell.angle_alpha   90.00
_cell.angle_beta   90.00
_cell.angle_gamma   90.00
#
_symmetry.space_group_name_H-M   'P 1'
#
loop_
_entity.id
_entity.type
_entity.pdbx_description
1 polymer ?
#
loop_
_entity_poly.entity_id
_entity_poly.type
_entity_poly.pdbx_seq_one_letter_code
_entity_poly.pdbx_strand_id
1 'polypeptide(L)'
;MKIDFNLNNACKKTSPRVALTLTGIALAYWATATDTQAQPRLIPPDADTSRMRVPVPLPRLPEFDLRIQSPEKSATPRAVDELEFELKGVKFDGGTRYSEQEMLALFQPLFGQRISLEAFRERVRLLEDRYRKDGFFLTRVLIPPQQVKDGVFTVQIIEGFISEAFVDGTDGPDRRLVERIISKVVDKKPIDLRSLEQALLILNDLPGMGATGTLRPGAVLGSSELVVTLSPPQKVSYSLGLNNFGSKFIGPWGMSVNATVPRPFEQLGSLGVGLSNSAFGFDRLHAVTLSYSRPVGSSGSVLSIGTLAAIARPAGSIKSLRIYSESWSLSPRLRMPLLRTVRHSFFLDAGLSINESEAFLNHGTPERIAISHDRSSVAEVALSYQQSGFGGGSTQASLSIFQGLDAFGSLSPSQAPLSSAQGFRQRFQKQTLSISRQQSLPNRFSLSLLAQAQDANDILLSGDQTFFGGVGIGRGFDGGILYGERGFGVLGEIRWNYANPATLGLPENSSLQLFASYDFARATRIANPTSETPQSSGSISSTAVGFRIRTPKGLSIETMLANPNTYVASIDRKPGPRIVFSLNQSFF
;
A
#
# COMPACT_ATOMS: atom_id res chain seq x y z
N MET A 1 -24.58 -0.99 -17.58
CA MET A 1 -24.93 -2.39 -17.27
C MET A 1 -23.91 -2.89 -16.25
N LYS A 2 -24.28 -2.94 -14.96
CA LYS A 2 -23.45 -3.53 -13.91
C LYS A 2 -23.46 -5.04 -14.11
N ILE A 3 -22.31 -5.65 -14.31
CA ILE A 3 -22.17 -7.11 -14.36
C ILE A 3 -21.77 -7.54 -12.96
N ASP A 4 -22.75 -8.04 -12.19
CA ASP A 4 -22.50 -8.72 -10.91
C ASP A 4 -21.93 -10.11 -11.19
N PHE A 5 -20.66 -10.32 -10.87
CA PHE A 5 -20.03 -11.63 -10.88
C PHE A 5 -20.30 -12.37 -9.56
N ASN A 6 -21.24 -13.27 -9.58
CA ASN A 6 -21.46 -14.22 -8.51
C ASN A 6 -20.49 -15.41 -8.68
N LEU A 7 -19.44 -15.46 -7.86
CA LEU A 7 -18.44 -16.52 -7.82
C LEU A 7 -18.50 -17.26 -6.48
N ASN A 8 -19.59 -18.01 -6.29
CA ASN A 8 -19.60 -19.12 -5.33
C ASN A 8 -19.65 -20.42 -6.14
N ASN A 9 -18.51 -21.05 -6.34
CA ASN A 9 -18.27 -22.49 -6.44
C ASN A 9 -17.02 -22.75 -7.27
N ALA A 10 -15.89 -22.89 -6.64
CA ALA A 10 -14.78 -23.78 -7.01
C ALA A 10 -13.54 -23.47 -6.15
N CYS A 11 -13.50 -23.97 -4.95
CA CYS A 11 -12.23 -24.22 -4.27
C CYS A 11 -12.41 -25.39 -3.29
N LYS A 12 -12.31 -26.61 -3.78
CA LYS A 12 -12.00 -27.78 -2.96
C LYS A 12 -10.64 -28.30 -3.35
N LYS A 13 -9.75 -28.38 -2.33
CA LYS A 13 -8.46 -29.09 -2.25
C LYS A 13 -7.22 -28.35 -2.78
N THR A 14 -6.60 -27.57 -1.93
CA THR A 14 -5.16 -27.62 -1.71
C THR A 14 -4.88 -27.26 -0.24
N SER A 15 -4.10 -28.09 0.44
CA SER A 15 -3.92 -28.11 1.89
C SER A 15 -3.13 -26.88 2.41
N PRO A 16 -3.49 -26.34 3.59
CA PRO A 16 -2.83 -25.13 4.16
C PRO A 16 -1.61 -25.49 5.03
N ARG A 17 -0.76 -26.46 4.67
CA ARG A 17 0.34 -26.91 5.55
C ARG A 17 1.67 -26.17 5.39
N VAL A 18 1.86 -25.31 4.37
CA VAL A 18 3.15 -24.64 4.12
C VAL A 18 3.22 -23.23 4.71
N ALA A 19 2.10 -22.57 4.99
CA ALA A 19 2.08 -21.19 5.49
C ALA A 19 2.26 -21.07 7.04
N LEU A 20 2.06 -22.14 7.79
CA LEU A 20 2.13 -22.11 9.26
C LEU A 20 3.54 -22.35 9.83
N THR A 21 4.48 -22.85 9.03
CA THR A 21 5.83 -23.20 9.53
C THR A 21 6.79 -22.02 9.59
N LEU A 22 6.59 -20.98 8.79
CA LEU A 22 7.45 -19.78 8.82
C LEU A 22 7.07 -18.80 9.95
N THR A 23 5.79 -18.74 10.33
CA THR A 23 5.30 -17.91 11.44
C THR A 23 5.59 -18.51 12.82
N GLY A 24 5.65 -19.83 12.94
CA GLY A 24 5.90 -20.53 14.21
C GLY A 24 7.35 -20.43 14.68
N ILE A 25 8.32 -20.37 13.79
CA ILE A 25 9.76 -20.32 14.14
C ILE A 25 10.16 -18.90 14.58
N ALA A 26 9.56 -17.84 14.01
CA ALA A 26 9.82 -16.46 14.45
C ALA A 26 9.29 -16.18 15.86
N LEU A 27 8.14 -16.72 16.24
CA LEU A 27 7.51 -16.50 17.55
C LEU A 27 8.21 -17.26 18.70
N ALA A 28 8.83 -18.41 18.45
CA ALA A 28 9.46 -19.21 19.49
C ALA A 28 10.82 -18.64 19.98
N TYR A 29 11.53 -17.87 19.15
CA TYR A 29 12.83 -17.28 19.53
C TYR A 29 12.70 -16.05 20.45
N TRP A 30 11.50 -15.49 20.61
CA TRP A 30 11.24 -14.24 21.32
C TRP A 30 10.81 -14.40 22.78
N ALA A 31 10.65 -15.63 23.26
CA ALA A 31 10.00 -15.91 24.55
C ALA A 31 10.93 -15.90 25.79
N THR A 32 12.25 -15.73 25.67
CA THR A 32 13.18 -15.99 26.76
C THR A 32 13.99 -14.81 27.31
N ALA A 33 13.61 -13.56 26.99
CA ALA A 33 14.29 -12.40 27.58
C ALA A 33 13.63 -11.97 28.91
N THR A 34 14.39 -11.90 29.98
CA THR A 34 13.98 -11.33 31.27
C THR A 34 13.72 -9.82 31.13
N ASP A 35 12.64 -9.32 31.74
CA ASP A 35 12.37 -7.87 31.81
C ASP A 35 13.42 -7.20 32.72
N THR A 36 14.40 -6.54 32.11
CA THR A 36 15.39 -5.70 32.79
C THR A 36 15.12 -4.24 32.52
N GLN A 37 15.37 -3.37 33.48
CA GLN A 37 15.14 -1.94 33.41
C GLN A 37 15.98 -1.31 32.29
N ALA A 38 15.32 -0.55 31.39
CA ALA A 38 16.00 0.22 30.37
C ALA A 38 16.63 1.49 30.99
N GLN A 39 17.89 1.80 30.65
CA GLN A 39 18.51 3.06 31.08
C GLN A 39 17.77 4.25 30.42
N PRO A 40 17.49 5.33 31.19
CA PRO A 40 16.83 6.51 30.63
C PRO A 40 17.74 7.19 29.60
N ARG A 41 17.19 7.52 28.43
CA ARG A 41 17.87 8.37 27.45
C ARG A 41 17.79 9.84 27.84
N LEU A 42 18.85 10.58 27.58
CA LEU A 42 18.90 12.01 27.83
C LEU A 42 17.91 12.78 26.95
N ILE A 43 17.73 12.32 25.69
CA ILE A 43 16.78 12.88 24.73
C ILE A 43 15.50 12.07 24.77
N PRO A 44 14.33 12.68 25.06
CA PRO A 44 13.05 11.99 24.98
C PRO A 44 12.83 11.42 23.56
N PRO A 45 12.27 10.20 23.44
CA PRO A 45 12.15 9.52 22.16
C PRO A 45 11.38 10.28 21.08
N ASP A 46 10.39 11.06 21.46
CA ASP A 46 9.57 11.90 20.58
C ASP A 46 10.22 13.25 20.23
N ALA A 47 11.25 13.65 20.97
CA ALA A 47 12.11 14.80 20.68
C ALA A 47 13.40 14.41 19.93
N ASP A 48 13.64 13.15 19.70
CA ASP A 48 14.76 12.61 18.93
C ASP A 48 14.44 12.74 17.42
N THR A 49 14.91 13.82 16.83
CA THR A 49 14.66 14.15 15.42
C THR A 49 15.25 13.12 14.45
N SER A 50 16.24 12.32 14.89
CA SER A 50 16.82 11.23 14.08
C SER A 50 15.81 10.14 13.71
N ARG A 51 14.70 10.03 14.43
CA ARG A 51 13.60 9.07 14.19
C ARG A 51 12.58 9.54 13.18
N MET A 52 12.60 10.82 12.83
CA MET A 52 11.70 11.34 11.80
C MET A 52 12.14 10.83 10.43
N ARG A 53 11.18 10.45 9.60
CA ARG A 53 11.43 9.93 8.25
C ARG A 53 10.55 10.63 7.24
N VAL A 54 11.02 10.75 6.02
CA VAL A 54 10.19 11.13 4.88
C VAL A 54 9.09 10.09 4.71
N PRO A 55 7.80 10.47 4.70
CA PRO A 55 6.72 9.52 4.46
C PRO A 55 6.91 8.82 3.12
N VAL A 56 6.91 7.48 3.13
CA VAL A 56 6.91 6.69 1.90
C VAL A 56 5.47 6.55 1.43
N PRO A 57 5.10 7.07 0.26
CA PRO A 57 3.76 6.90 -0.27
C PRO A 57 3.44 5.43 -0.46
N LEU A 58 2.37 4.96 0.16
CA LEU A 58 1.85 3.62 -0.12
C LEU A 58 1.33 3.58 -1.58
N PRO A 59 1.48 2.44 -2.26
CA PRO A 59 0.87 2.27 -3.57
C PRO A 59 -0.64 2.50 -3.48
N ARG A 60 -1.20 3.19 -4.47
CA ARG A 60 -2.64 3.42 -4.53
C ARG A 60 -3.38 2.09 -4.64
N LEU A 61 -4.55 2.00 -4.02
CA LEU A 61 -5.46 0.89 -4.31
C LEU A 61 -5.82 0.91 -5.80
N PRO A 62 -5.96 -0.27 -6.44
CA PRO A 62 -6.22 -0.31 -7.87
C PRO A 62 -7.59 0.32 -8.19
N GLU A 63 -7.58 1.40 -8.96
CA GLU A 63 -8.76 1.98 -9.58
C GLU A 63 -8.75 1.59 -11.06
N PHE A 64 -9.68 0.74 -11.45
CA PHE A 64 -9.80 0.24 -12.81
C PHE A 64 -11.18 0.60 -13.36
N ASP A 65 -11.22 1.47 -14.37
CA ASP A 65 -12.43 1.83 -15.10
C ASP A 65 -12.24 1.44 -16.58
N LEU A 66 -12.98 0.41 -17.00
CA LEU A 66 -13.04 -0.05 -18.38
C LEU A 66 -14.50 -0.10 -18.83
N ARG A 67 -14.81 0.65 -19.87
CA ARG A 67 -16.13 0.67 -20.49
C ARG A 67 -16.08 -0.09 -21.81
N ILE A 68 -17.02 -1.00 -22.01
CA ILE A 68 -17.16 -1.76 -23.25
C ILE A 68 -18.44 -1.31 -23.95
N GLN A 69 -18.30 -0.73 -25.10
CA GLN A 69 -19.43 -0.40 -25.98
C GLN A 69 -19.79 -1.68 -26.75
N SER A 70 -20.87 -2.35 -26.32
CA SER A 70 -21.39 -3.51 -27.06
C SER A 70 -22.29 -2.99 -28.21
N PRO A 71 -22.17 -3.54 -29.42
CA PRO A 71 -23.17 -3.33 -30.44
C PRO A 71 -24.54 -3.85 -29.95
N GLU A 72 -25.62 -3.22 -30.39
CA GLU A 72 -26.98 -3.65 -30.03
C GLU A 72 -27.17 -5.14 -30.32
N LYS A 73 -27.79 -5.85 -29.39
CA LYS A 73 -28.08 -7.26 -29.54
C LYS A 73 -29.05 -7.45 -30.71
N SER A 74 -28.57 -7.97 -31.82
CA SER A 74 -29.46 -8.54 -32.84
C SER A 74 -30.27 -9.66 -32.20
N ALA A 75 -31.58 -9.54 -32.22
CA ALA A 75 -32.49 -10.59 -31.77
C ALA A 75 -32.32 -11.82 -32.68
N THR A 76 -31.86 -12.92 -32.16
CA THR A 76 -31.78 -14.19 -32.87
C THR A 76 -33.22 -14.74 -33.03
N PRO A 77 -33.68 -15.12 -34.21
CA PRO A 77 -35.01 -15.73 -34.38
C PRO A 77 -35.09 -17.06 -33.61
N ARG A 78 -36.12 -17.23 -32.77
CA ARG A 78 -36.36 -18.42 -31.93
C ARG A 78 -36.76 -19.70 -32.70
N ALA A 79 -37.02 -19.63 -34.01
CA ALA A 79 -37.63 -20.71 -34.77
C ALA A 79 -36.70 -21.86 -35.22
N VAL A 80 -35.42 -21.86 -34.82
CA VAL A 80 -34.43 -22.83 -35.33
C VAL A 80 -33.93 -23.83 -34.23
N ASP A 81 -34.46 -23.75 -33.03
CA ASP A 81 -33.91 -24.49 -31.88
C ASP A 81 -34.36 -25.99 -31.84
N GLU A 82 -35.36 -26.40 -32.63
CA GLU A 82 -35.90 -27.78 -32.68
C GLU A 82 -35.24 -28.70 -33.73
N LEU A 83 -34.25 -28.18 -34.49
CA LEU A 83 -33.54 -29.01 -35.47
C LEU A 83 -32.65 -30.06 -34.76
N GLU A 84 -32.98 -31.34 -34.96
CA GLU A 84 -32.17 -32.50 -34.49
C GLU A 84 -31.28 -33.01 -35.62
N PHE A 85 -30.06 -33.41 -35.27
CA PHE A 85 -29.07 -33.98 -36.20
C PHE A 85 -28.15 -34.96 -35.44
N GLU A 86 -27.52 -35.86 -36.19
CA GLU A 86 -26.46 -36.72 -35.66
C GLU A 86 -25.13 -36.01 -35.76
N LEU A 87 -24.47 -35.78 -34.63
CA LEU A 87 -23.14 -35.13 -34.59
C LEU A 87 -22.03 -36.15 -34.79
N LYS A 88 -21.30 -36.11 -35.91
CA LYS A 88 -20.17 -37.01 -36.19
C LYS A 88 -18.82 -36.37 -35.97
N GLY A 89 -18.74 -35.01 -36.01
CA GLY A 89 -17.49 -34.32 -35.82
C GLY A 89 -17.65 -32.79 -35.72
N VAL A 90 -16.61 -32.16 -35.23
CA VAL A 90 -16.51 -30.66 -35.17
C VAL A 90 -15.20 -30.26 -35.76
N LYS A 91 -15.23 -29.28 -36.67
CA LYS A 91 -14.06 -28.57 -37.18
C LYS A 91 -14.01 -27.19 -36.55
N PHE A 92 -12.83 -26.74 -36.19
CA PHE A 92 -12.61 -25.39 -35.69
C PHE A 92 -11.96 -24.52 -36.75
N ASP A 93 -12.55 -23.34 -36.98
CA ASP A 93 -11.97 -22.30 -37.83
C ASP A 93 -11.49 -21.15 -36.92
N GLY A 94 -10.18 -20.93 -36.89
CA GLY A 94 -9.52 -20.01 -35.98
C GLY A 94 -9.28 -20.61 -34.60
N GLY A 95 -8.78 -19.75 -33.69
CA GLY A 95 -8.42 -20.15 -32.33
C GLY A 95 -6.97 -20.67 -32.25
N THR A 96 -6.11 -19.92 -31.56
CA THR A 96 -4.68 -20.25 -31.39
C THR A 96 -4.34 -20.61 -29.96
N ARG A 97 -5.26 -20.37 -29.02
CA ARG A 97 -5.01 -20.51 -27.59
C ARG A 97 -5.06 -21.93 -27.08
N TYR A 98 -5.96 -22.75 -27.64
CA TYR A 98 -6.15 -24.14 -27.25
C TYR A 98 -5.84 -25.05 -28.43
N SER A 99 -5.32 -26.24 -28.15
CA SER A 99 -5.18 -27.28 -29.15
C SER A 99 -6.52 -27.80 -29.62
N GLU A 100 -6.58 -28.33 -30.83
CA GLU A 100 -7.81 -28.92 -31.38
C GLU A 100 -8.32 -30.04 -30.49
N GLN A 101 -7.44 -30.86 -29.91
CA GLN A 101 -7.80 -31.93 -28.97
C GLN A 101 -8.47 -31.40 -27.70
N GLU A 102 -7.98 -30.29 -27.13
CA GLU A 102 -8.57 -29.67 -25.95
C GLU A 102 -9.96 -29.08 -26.23
N MET A 103 -10.17 -28.57 -27.44
CA MET A 103 -11.46 -28.06 -27.87
C MET A 103 -12.43 -29.20 -28.18
N LEU A 104 -11.99 -30.25 -28.91
CA LEU A 104 -12.79 -31.44 -29.22
C LEU A 104 -13.28 -32.17 -27.96
N ALA A 105 -12.49 -32.20 -26.89
CA ALA A 105 -12.86 -32.82 -25.62
C ALA A 105 -14.19 -32.30 -25.05
N LEU A 106 -14.56 -31.06 -25.32
CA LEU A 106 -15.83 -30.47 -24.89
C LEU A 106 -17.02 -31.02 -25.67
N PHE A 107 -16.83 -31.52 -26.90
CA PHE A 107 -17.85 -32.01 -27.80
C PHE A 107 -17.90 -33.53 -27.84
N GLN A 108 -16.84 -34.24 -27.44
CA GLN A 108 -16.77 -35.72 -27.42
C GLN A 108 -18.00 -36.42 -26.82
N PRO A 109 -18.60 -35.95 -25.71
CA PRO A 109 -19.79 -36.59 -25.15
C PRO A 109 -21.02 -36.58 -26.06
N LEU A 110 -21.03 -35.78 -27.12
CA LEU A 110 -22.14 -35.65 -28.07
C LEU A 110 -21.91 -36.42 -29.39
N PHE A 111 -20.72 -36.96 -29.61
CA PHE A 111 -20.42 -37.66 -30.86
C PHE A 111 -21.23 -38.97 -30.99
N GLY A 112 -21.78 -39.18 -32.18
CA GLY A 112 -22.64 -40.35 -32.49
C GLY A 112 -24.03 -40.28 -31.87
N GLN A 113 -24.39 -39.17 -31.24
CA GLN A 113 -25.72 -38.95 -30.65
C GLN A 113 -26.58 -38.07 -31.58
N ARG A 114 -27.87 -38.30 -31.56
CA ARG A 114 -28.85 -37.38 -32.14
C ARG A 114 -29.15 -36.28 -31.14
N ILE A 115 -28.78 -35.08 -31.46
CA ILE A 115 -28.85 -33.93 -30.56
C ILE A 115 -29.60 -32.74 -31.21
N SER A 116 -30.17 -31.89 -30.37
CA SER A 116 -30.75 -30.62 -30.83
C SER A 116 -29.65 -29.56 -31.09
N LEU A 117 -29.96 -28.58 -31.92
CA LEU A 117 -29.07 -27.43 -32.17
C LEU A 117 -28.81 -26.65 -30.86
N GLU A 118 -29.75 -26.63 -29.92
CA GLU A 118 -29.55 -25.98 -28.62
C GLU A 118 -28.49 -26.69 -27.77
N ALA A 119 -28.52 -28.05 -27.73
CA ALA A 119 -27.48 -28.83 -27.03
C ALA A 119 -26.07 -28.58 -27.61
N PHE A 120 -25.97 -28.42 -28.95
CA PHE A 120 -24.72 -28.05 -29.61
C PHE A 120 -24.30 -26.64 -29.25
N ARG A 121 -25.21 -25.65 -29.27
CA ARG A 121 -24.96 -24.25 -28.86
C ARG A 121 -24.46 -24.17 -27.41
N GLU A 122 -24.98 -24.99 -26.52
CA GLU A 122 -24.50 -25.03 -25.13
C GLU A 122 -23.02 -25.40 -25.05
N ARG A 123 -22.56 -26.37 -25.87
CA ARG A 123 -21.13 -26.73 -25.93
C ARG A 123 -20.28 -25.59 -26.49
N VAL A 124 -20.78 -24.89 -27.50
CA VAL A 124 -20.11 -23.71 -28.05
C VAL A 124 -20.01 -22.60 -26.99
N ARG A 125 -21.07 -22.38 -26.19
CA ARG A 125 -21.04 -21.44 -25.06
C ARG A 125 -20.02 -21.84 -24.00
N LEU A 126 -19.91 -23.15 -23.68
CA LEU A 126 -18.90 -23.63 -22.74
C LEU A 126 -17.48 -23.36 -23.22
N LEU A 127 -17.22 -23.46 -24.52
CA LEU A 127 -15.92 -23.10 -25.08
C LEU A 127 -15.66 -21.57 -24.97
N GLU A 128 -16.66 -20.72 -25.30
CA GLU A 128 -16.56 -19.26 -25.11
C GLU A 128 -16.33 -18.89 -23.64
N ASP A 129 -17.04 -19.55 -22.70
CA ASP A 129 -16.90 -19.34 -21.27
C ASP A 129 -15.50 -19.76 -20.76
N ARG A 130 -14.90 -20.81 -21.37
CA ARG A 130 -13.52 -21.18 -21.07
C ARG A 130 -12.54 -20.09 -21.47
N TYR A 131 -12.65 -19.53 -22.68
CA TYR A 131 -11.87 -18.36 -23.11
C TYR A 131 -12.04 -17.19 -22.14
N ARG A 132 -13.28 -16.90 -21.75
CA ARG A 132 -13.60 -15.80 -20.82
C ARG A 132 -13.05 -16.03 -19.42
N LYS A 133 -13.12 -17.25 -18.88
CA LYS A 133 -12.55 -17.61 -17.58
C LYS A 133 -11.03 -17.49 -17.57
N ASP A 134 -10.38 -17.82 -18.69
CA ASP A 134 -8.92 -17.70 -18.83
C ASP A 134 -8.47 -16.26 -19.16
N GLY A 135 -9.43 -15.30 -19.21
CA GLY A 135 -9.18 -13.88 -19.36
C GLY A 135 -9.30 -13.34 -20.80
N PHE A 136 -9.60 -14.17 -21.79
CA PHE A 136 -9.74 -13.75 -23.19
C PHE A 136 -11.15 -13.24 -23.48
N PHE A 137 -11.52 -12.15 -22.84
CA PHE A 137 -12.90 -11.63 -22.73
C PHE A 137 -13.49 -11.06 -24.04
N LEU A 138 -12.65 -10.76 -25.05
CA LEU A 138 -13.07 -10.29 -26.37
C LEU A 138 -13.25 -11.45 -27.38
N THR A 139 -12.89 -12.68 -27.01
CA THR A 139 -13.06 -13.84 -27.88
C THR A 139 -14.53 -14.21 -28.00
N ARG A 140 -14.97 -14.50 -29.25
CA ARG A 140 -16.28 -14.98 -29.57
C ARG A 140 -16.19 -16.34 -30.23
N VAL A 141 -17.12 -17.24 -29.87
CA VAL A 141 -17.24 -18.55 -30.48
C VAL A 141 -18.63 -18.65 -31.12
N LEU A 142 -18.67 -18.82 -32.44
CA LEU A 142 -19.87 -18.72 -33.24
C LEU A 142 -20.08 -20.00 -34.06
N ILE A 143 -21.34 -20.27 -34.37
CA ILE A 143 -21.73 -21.23 -35.39
C ILE A 143 -22.04 -20.43 -36.65
N PRO A 144 -21.17 -20.42 -37.67
CA PRO A 144 -21.45 -19.66 -38.90
C PRO A 144 -22.61 -20.31 -39.67
N PRO A 145 -23.33 -19.57 -40.52
CA PRO A 145 -24.26 -20.15 -41.46
C PRO A 145 -23.55 -21.19 -42.31
N GLN A 146 -24.01 -22.43 -42.30
CA GLN A 146 -23.33 -23.55 -42.96
C GLN A 146 -24.31 -24.62 -43.42
N GLN A 147 -23.94 -25.34 -44.48
CA GLN A 147 -24.60 -26.60 -44.84
C GLN A 147 -23.85 -27.76 -44.14
N VAL A 148 -24.52 -28.46 -43.27
CA VAL A 148 -23.95 -29.60 -42.55
C VAL A 148 -23.83 -30.79 -43.51
N LYS A 149 -22.59 -31.21 -43.81
CA LYS A 149 -22.32 -32.41 -44.62
C LYS A 149 -21.76 -33.49 -43.66
N ASP A 150 -22.32 -34.68 -43.80
CA ASP A 150 -21.89 -35.89 -43.06
C ASP A 150 -21.88 -35.76 -41.53
N GLY A 151 -22.73 -34.87 -40.96
CA GLY A 151 -22.81 -34.66 -39.51
C GLY A 151 -21.60 -33.91 -38.91
N VAL A 152 -20.79 -33.22 -39.73
CA VAL A 152 -19.65 -32.40 -39.28
C VAL A 152 -20.01 -30.93 -39.25
N PHE A 153 -19.86 -30.30 -38.09
CA PHE A 153 -20.11 -28.86 -37.87
C PHE A 153 -18.83 -28.08 -37.82
N THR A 154 -18.85 -26.89 -38.40
CA THR A 154 -17.76 -25.90 -38.24
C THR A 154 -18.12 -24.93 -37.13
N VAL A 155 -17.22 -24.75 -36.18
CA VAL A 155 -17.29 -23.73 -35.12
C VAL A 155 -16.21 -22.70 -35.39
N GLN A 156 -16.62 -21.45 -35.54
CA GLN A 156 -15.71 -20.34 -35.78
C GLN A 156 -15.30 -19.67 -34.49
N ILE A 157 -14.00 -19.53 -34.28
CA ILE A 157 -13.41 -18.88 -33.10
C ILE A 157 -12.77 -17.57 -33.55
N ILE A 158 -13.34 -16.46 -33.08
CA ILE A 158 -12.86 -15.12 -33.37
C ILE A 158 -12.13 -14.63 -32.13
N GLU A 159 -10.81 -14.80 -32.13
CA GLU A 159 -9.97 -14.31 -31.06
C GLU A 159 -9.85 -12.79 -31.16
N GLY A 160 -10.38 -12.10 -30.10
CA GLY A 160 -10.41 -10.64 -30.07
C GLY A 160 -9.04 -10.03 -29.81
N PHE A 161 -8.78 -8.86 -30.41
CA PHE A 161 -7.55 -8.09 -30.24
C PHE A 161 -7.82 -6.60 -30.33
N ILE A 162 -6.86 -5.78 -29.89
CA ILE A 162 -6.89 -4.32 -30.04
C ILE A 162 -6.08 -3.95 -31.28
N SER A 163 -6.75 -3.45 -32.33
CA SER A 163 -6.11 -3.03 -33.57
C SER A 163 -5.44 -1.67 -33.45
N GLU A 164 -6.05 -0.76 -32.71
CA GLU A 164 -5.55 0.60 -32.56
C GLU A 164 -5.85 1.12 -31.16
N ALA A 165 -5.02 2.06 -30.68
CA ALA A 165 -5.24 2.73 -29.42
C ALA A 165 -5.09 4.24 -29.57
N PHE A 166 -6.06 4.98 -29.07
CA PHE A 166 -6.14 6.44 -29.12
C PHE A 166 -6.00 7.02 -27.73
N VAL A 167 -5.26 8.13 -27.61
CA VAL A 167 -5.13 8.92 -26.39
C VAL A 167 -5.87 10.23 -26.54
N ASP A 168 -6.79 10.50 -25.63
CA ASP A 168 -7.56 11.73 -25.55
C ASP A 168 -7.24 12.49 -24.26
N GLY A 169 -7.09 13.82 -24.34
CA GLY A 169 -6.97 14.71 -23.19
C GLY A 169 -5.56 15.22 -22.82
N THR A 170 -4.50 14.92 -23.56
CA THR A 170 -3.17 15.54 -23.37
C THR A 170 -2.32 15.53 -24.64
N ASP A 171 -1.37 16.45 -24.70
CA ASP A 171 -0.37 16.55 -25.77
C ASP A 171 1.06 16.54 -25.23
N GLY A 172 2.06 16.49 -26.12
CA GLY A 172 3.48 16.60 -25.78
C GLY A 172 4.13 15.32 -25.23
N PRO A 173 5.16 15.46 -24.36
CA PRO A 173 5.95 14.32 -23.86
C PRO A 173 5.14 13.31 -23.07
N ASP A 174 4.12 13.76 -22.36
CA ASP A 174 3.25 12.92 -21.53
C ASP A 174 2.41 12.00 -22.41
N ARG A 175 1.88 12.51 -23.52
CA ARG A 175 1.16 11.71 -24.51
C ARG A 175 2.04 10.57 -25.05
N ARG A 176 3.29 10.85 -25.39
CA ARG A 176 4.24 9.82 -25.87
C ARG A 176 4.53 8.74 -24.84
N LEU A 177 4.51 9.08 -23.55
CA LEU A 177 4.64 8.07 -22.48
C LEU A 177 3.40 7.19 -22.41
N VAL A 178 2.20 7.78 -22.45
CA VAL A 178 0.93 7.04 -22.46
C VAL A 178 0.86 6.10 -23.67
N GLU A 179 1.14 6.61 -24.86
CA GLU A 179 1.17 5.83 -26.11
C GLU A 179 2.12 4.63 -26.03
N ARG A 180 3.32 4.81 -25.44
CA ARG A 180 4.27 3.71 -25.21
C ARG A 180 3.80 2.67 -24.20
N ILE A 181 2.96 3.05 -23.23
CA ILE A 181 2.39 2.11 -22.27
C ILE A 181 1.27 1.31 -22.94
N ILE A 182 0.36 1.98 -23.64
CA ILE A 182 -0.80 1.34 -24.26
C ILE A 182 -0.43 0.56 -25.53
N SER A 183 0.65 0.93 -26.25
CA SER A 183 1.11 0.15 -27.42
C SER A 183 1.45 -1.32 -27.10
N LYS A 184 1.73 -1.63 -25.82
CA LYS A 184 2.00 -3.01 -25.38
C LYS A 184 0.79 -3.94 -25.44
N VAL A 185 -0.42 -3.40 -25.58
CA VAL A 185 -1.66 -4.17 -25.70
C VAL A 185 -2.24 -4.15 -27.10
N VAL A 186 -1.67 -3.35 -28.02
CA VAL A 186 -2.05 -3.32 -29.44
C VAL A 186 -1.49 -4.56 -30.14
N ASP A 187 -2.24 -5.09 -31.10
CA ASP A 187 -1.93 -6.28 -31.93
C ASP A 187 -1.70 -7.59 -31.18
N LYS A 188 -1.92 -7.61 -29.84
CA LYS A 188 -1.86 -8.84 -29.06
C LYS A 188 -3.12 -9.67 -29.33
N LYS A 189 -2.97 -10.84 -29.96
CA LYS A 189 -4.08 -11.74 -30.34
C LYS A 189 -3.87 -13.15 -29.78
N PRO A 190 -4.82 -13.69 -28.97
CA PRO A 190 -5.94 -12.98 -28.35
C PRO A 190 -5.46 -12.03 -27.25
N ILE A 191 -6.17 -10.90 -27.09
CA ILE A 191 -5.90 -10.01 -25.96
C ILE A 191 -6.44 -10.60 -24.67
N ASP A 192 -5.63 -10.61 -23.62
CA ASP A 192 -6.06 -10.99 -22.28
C ASP A 192 -6.37 -9.75 -21.41
N LEU A 193 -7.36 -9.91 -20.52
CA LEU A 193 -7.81 -8.86 -19.61
C LEU A 193 -6.68 -8.36 -18.70
N ARG A 194 -5.78 -9.26 -18.27
CA ARG A 194 -4.67 -8.91 -17.37
C ARG A 194 -3.72 -7.91 -18.00
N SER A 195 -3.40 -8.08 -19.29
CA SER A 195 -2.54 -7.13 -20.03
C SER A 195 -3.17 -5.74 -20.13
N LEU A 196 -4.48 -5.67 -20.37
CA LEU A 196 -5.21 -4.41 -20.44
C LEU A 196 -5.34 -3.76 -19.05
N GLU A 197 -5.68 -4.56 -18.02
CA GLU A 197 -5.68 -4.10 -16.62
C GLU A 197 -4.32 -3.51 -16.24
N GLN A 198 -3.23 -4.22 -16.54
CA GLN A 198 -1.89 -3.77 -16.22
C GLN A 198 -1.56 -2.42 -16.89
N ALA A 199 -1.89 -2.24 -18.16
CA ALA A 199 -1.64 -0.99 -18.88
C ALA A 199 -2.42 0.19 -18.25
N LEU A 200 -3.73 0.03 -18.01
CA LEU A 200 -4.57 1.08 -17.43
C LEU A 200 -4.22 1.38 -15.96
N LEU A 201 -3.91 0.35 -15.17
CA LEU A 201 -3.50 0.54 -13.77
C LEU A 201 -2.14 1.24 -13.67
N ILE A 202 -1.19 0.93 -14.56
CA ILE A 202 0.09 1.64 -14.63
C ILE A 202 -0.15 3.13 -14.93
N LEU A 203 -1.04 3.46 -15.86
CA LEU A 203 -1.37 4.86 -16.15
C LEU A 203 -1.97 5.57 -14.93
N ASN A 204 -2.86 4.91 -14.19
CA ASN A 204 -3.48 5.47 -12.97
C ASN A 204 -2.50 5.58 -11.79
N ASP A 205 -1.42 4.80 -11.77
CA ASP A 205 -0.37 4.89 -10.76
C ASP A 205 0.62 6.03 -11.03
N LEU A 206 0.66 6.58 -12.25
CA LEU A 206 1.57 7.68 -12.57
C LEU A 206 1.21 8.94 -11.77
N PRO A 207 2.21 9.62 -11.16
CA PRO A 207 1.96 10.83 -10.40
C PRO A 207 1.32 11.93 -11.24
N GLY A 208 0.19 12.47 -10.79
CA GLY A 208 -0.53 13.54 -11.47
C GLY A 208 -1.35 13.11 -12.70
N MET A 209 -1.60 11.80 -12.87
CA MET A 209 -2.40 11.25 -13.97
C MET A 209 -3.57 10.41 -13.44
N GLY A 210 -4.65 10.37 -14.22
CA GLY A 210 -5.72 9.41 -14.14
C GLY A 210 -6.14 9.02 -15.55
N ALA A 211 -6.57 7.78 -15.78
CA ALA A 211 -6.93 7.28 -17.08
C ALA A 211 -8.15 6.36 -17.01
N THR A 212 -9.06 6.50 -17.98
CA THR A 212 -10.21 5.61 -18.21
C THR A 212 -10.07 4.97 -19.58
N GLY A 213 -10.27 3.66 -19.68
CA GLY A 213 -10.27 2.94 -20.95
C GLY A 213 -11.69 2.75 -21.50
N THR A 214 -11.89 2.98 -22.79
CA THR A 214 -13.13 2.64 -23.50
C THR A 214 -12.80 1.77 -24.70
N LEU A 215 -13.40 0.59 -24.78
CA LEU A 215 -13.29 -0.28 -25.95
C LEU A 215 -14.47 -0.03 -26.88
N ARG A 216 -14.17 0.19 -28.16
CA ARG A 216 -15.13 0.34 -29.26
C ARG A 216 -14.92 -0.79 -30.27
N PRO A 217 -15.96 -1.21 -31.02
CA PRO A 217 -15.78 -2.12 -32.14
C PRO A 217 -14.78 -1.52 -33.16
N GLY A 218 -13.84 -2.32 -33.62
CA GLY A 218 -12.93 -1.94 -34.70
C GLY A 218 -13.48 -2.27 -36.08
N ALA A 219 -12.75 -1.90 -37.13
CA ALA A 219 -13.15 -2.08 -38.50
C ALA A 219 -13.08 -3.52 -39.00
N VAL A 220 -12.19 -4.34 -38.42
CA VAL A 220 -11.95 -5.73 -38.81
C VAL A 220 -12.64 -6.68 -37.84
N LEU A 221 -13.13 -7.81 -38.35
CA LEU A 221 -13.77 -8.83 -37.51
C LEU A 221 -12.85 -9.28 -36.36
N GLY A 222 -13.36 -9.18 -35.15
CA GLY A 222 -12.61 -9.50 -33.91
C GLY A 222 -11.70 -8.36 -33.43
N SER A 223 -11.55 -7.26 -34.18
CA SER A 223 -10.80 -6.10 -33.69
C SER A 223 -11.63 -5.20 -32.77
N SER A 224 -10.95 -4.54 -31.87
CA SER A 224 -11.47 -3.46 -31.04
C SER A 224 -10.50 -2.29 -31.05
N GLU A 225 -11.01 -1.08 -30.89
CA GLU A 225 -10.23 0.13 -30.67
C GLU A 225 -10.23 0.48 -29.19
N LEU A 226 -9.08 0.81 -28.64
CA LEU A 226 -8.94 1.28 -27.26
C LEU A 226 -8.83 2.81 -27.25
N VAL A 227 -9.81 3.49 -26.67
CA VAL A 227 -9.73 4.93 -26.40
C VAL A 227 -9.36 5.12 -24.92
N VAL A 228 -8.19 5.68 -24.67
CA VAL A 228 -7.74 6.04 -23.33
C VAL A 228 -7.98 7.53 -23.13
N THR A 229 -8.97 7.86 -22.29
CA THR A 229 -9.27 9.23 -21.90
C THR A 229 -8.53 9.56 -20.63
N LEU A 230 -7.68 10.58 -20.67
CA LEU A 230 -6.94 11.06 -19.51
C LEU A 230 -7.79 12.03 -18.71
N SER A 231 -7.81 11.85 -17.40
CA SER A 231 -8.49 12.78 -16.50
C SER A 231 -7.87 14.17 -16.58
N PRO A 232 -8.66 15.25 -16.40
CA PRO A 232 -8.10 16.59 -16.29
C PRO A 232 -6.98 16.64 -15.24
N PRO A 233 -5.98 17.51 -15.40
CA PRO A 233 -4.91 17.66 -14.41
C PRO A 233 -5.51 17.88 -13.03
N GLN A 234 -5.05 17.08 -12.06
CA GLN A 234 -5.46 17.25 -10.67
C GLN A 234 -5.06 18.66 -10.21
N LYS A 235 -5.94 19.30 -9.44
CA LYS A 235 -5.62 20.59 -8.82
C LYS A 235 -4.60 20.40 -7.69
N VAL A 236 -3.95 21.50 -7.30
CA VAL A 236 -3.14 21.51 -6.08
C VAL A 236 -4.03 21.15 -4.88
N SER A 237 -3.63 20.18 -4.12
CA SER A 237 -4.33 19.77 -2.90
C SER A 237 -3.58 20.27 -1.68
N TYR A 238 -4.34 20.74 -0.68
CA TYR A 238 -3.80 21.20 0.61
C TYR A 238 -4.47 20.40 1.73
N SER A 239 -3.73 20.17 2.82
CA SER A 239 -4.31 19.66 4.04
C SER A 239 -3.76 20.39 5.26
N LEU A 240 -4.66 20.66 6.22
CA LEU A 240 -4.34 21.23 7.52
C LEU A 240 -4.66 20.18 8.58
N GLY A 241 -3.69 19.89 9.44
CA GLY A 241 -3.85 18.93 10.53
C GLY A 241 -3.62 19.59 11.89
N LEU A 242 -4.44 19.22 12.89
CA LEU A 242 -4.26 19.54 14.29
C LEU A 242 -4.45 18.25 15.10
N ASN A 243 -3.55 17.97 16.01
CA ASN A 243 -3.65 16.78 16.85
C ASN A 243 -3.01 17.01 18.23
N ASN A 244 -3.29 16.09 19.17
CA ASN A 244 -2.67 16.11 20.49
C ASN A 244 -1.78 14.87 20.74
N PHE A 245 -1.00 14.45 19.73
CA PHE A 245 -0.17 13.25 19.79
C PHE A 245 1.17 13.48 20.48
N GLY A 246 1.55 14.72 20.70
CA GLY A 246 2.82 15.08 21.32
C GLY A 246 2.86 14.74 22.81
N SER A 247 4.06 14.70 23.35
CA SER A 247 4.33 14.47 24.78
C SER A 247 4.50 15.79 25.54
N LYS A 248 4.68 15.66 26.85
CA LYS A 248 5.06 16.79 27.71
C LYS A 248 6.36 17.51 27.28
N PHE A 249 7.22 16.84 26.53
CA PHE A 249 8.53 17.37 26.12
C PHE A 249 8.45 18.24 24.86
N ILE A 250 7.77 17.77 23.82
CA ILE A 250 7.60 18.54 22.56
C ILE A 250 6.31 19.37 22.52
N GLY A 251 5.49 19.30 23.58
CA GLY A 251 4.16 19.89 23.63
C GLY A 251 3.09 18.91 23.18
N PRO A 252 1.91 18.91 23.85
CA PRO A 252 0.87 17.94 23.55
C PRO A 252 0.24 18.14 22.16
N TRP A 253 0.21 19.34 21.64
CA TRP A 253 -0.44 19.68 20.39
C TRP A 253 0.55 19.82 19.24
N GLY A 254 0.22 19.18 18.12
CA GLY A 254 0.93 19.30 16.86
C GLY A 254 0.03 19.85 15.77
N MET A 255 0.61 20.67 14.90
CA MET A 255 -0.03 21.20 13.70
C MET A 255 0.77 20.79 12.46
N SER A 256 0.08 20.49 11.37
CA SER A 256 0.70 20.18 10.10
C SER A 256 0.00 20.90 8.94
N VAL A 257 0.79 21.29 7.96
CA VAL A 257 0.32 21.83 6.68
C VAL A 257 1.00 21.03 5.59
N ASN A 258 0.22 20.46 4.68
CA ASN A 258 0.77 19.73 3.55
C ASN A 258 0.17 20.27 2.25
N ALA A 259 0.98 20.36 1.22
CA ALA A 259 0.58 20.69 -0.13
C ALA A 259 1.10 19.65 -1.10
N THR A 260 0.28 19.26 -2.08
CA THR A 260 0.72 18.41 -3.18
C THR A 260 0.39 19.11 -4.49
N VAL A 261 1.42 19.36 -5.28
CA VAL A 261 1.35 19.98 -6.59
C VAL A 261 1.51 18.86 -7.62
N PRO A 262 0.44 18.45 -8.31
CA PRO A 262 0.54 17.52 -9.41
C PRO A 262 1.11 18.23 -10.64
N ARG A 263 1.83 17.47 -11.48
CA ARG A 263 2.46 17.95 -12.73
C ARG A 263 3.30 19.23 -12.54
N PRO A 264 4.22 19.27 -11.57
CA PRO A 264 5.10 20.43 -11.41
C PRO A 264 5.91 20.62 -12.70
N PHE A 265 6.12 21.87 -13.09
CA PHE A 265 6.83 22.21 -14.35
C PHE A 265 6.16 21.66 -15.61
N GLU A 266 4.80 21.47 -15.60
CA GLU A 266 4.00 20.94 -16.72
C GLU A 266 4.39 19.54 -17.17
N GLN A 267 5.11 18.78 -16.34
CA GLN A 267 5.54 17.40 -16.59
C GLN A 267 4.85 16.44 -15.63
N LEU A 268 4.64 15.20 -16.09
CA LEU A 268 4.16 14.14 -15.21
C LEU A 268 5.05 13.98 -13.99
N GLY A 269 4.43 14.11 -12.85
CA GLY A 269 5.12 14.05 -11.57
C GLY A 269 4.24 14.60 -10.45
N SER A 270 4.79 14.64 -9.26
CA SER A 270 4.15 15.21 -8.07
C SER A 270 5.22 15.84 -7.18
N LEU A 271 4.97 17.05 -6.72
CA LEU A 271 5.78 17.74 -5.72
C LEU A 271 4.97 17.84 -4.44
N GLY A 272 5.49 17.29 -3.35
CA GLY A 272 4.91 17.36 -2.02
C GLY A 272 5.74 18.28 -1.11
N VAL A 273 5.06 19.13 -0.36
CA VAL A 273 5.66 19.99 0.69
C VAL A 273 4.88 19.76 1.97
N GLY A 274 5.57 19.47 3.07
CA GLY A 274 4.98 19.31 4.39
C GLY A 274 5.69 20.16 5.43
N LEU A 275 4.91 20.80 6.30
CA LEU A 275 5.37 21.52 7.46
C LEU A 275 4.70 20.91 8.69
N SER A 276 5.48 20.58 9.71
CA SER A 276 4.95 20.08 10.98
C SER A 276 5.59 20.83 12.13
N ASN A 277 4.76 21.34 13.03
CA ASN A 277 5.20 22.14 14.16
C ASN A 277 4.48 21.71 15.44
N SER A 278 5.11 21.90 16.62
CA SER A 278 4.32 21.93 17.85
C SER A 278 3.43 23.17 17.84
N ALA A 279 2.11 22.93 18.06
CA ALA A 279 1.14 24.00 18.24
C ALA A 279 1.20 24.54 19.68
N PHE A 280 0.84 25.80 19.89
CA PHE A 280 0.82 26.46 21.21
C PHE A 280 2.15 26.43 21.97
N GLY A 281 3.23 26.52 21.24
CA GLY A 281 4.62 26.48 21.70
C GLY A 281 5.51 26.17 20.51
N PHE A 282 5.47 27.05 19.49
CA PHE A 282 6.14 26.88 18.18
C PHE A 282 7.66 26.74 18.24
N ASP A 283 8.26 26.81 19.41
CA ASP A 283 9.69 26.71 19.64
C ASP A 283 10.20 25.29 19.93
N ARG A 284 9.31 24.26 19.99
CA ARG A 284 9.68 22.93 20.49
C ARG A 284 10.01 21.92 19.42
N LEU A 285 9.22 21.85 18.36
CA LEU A 285 9.44 20.94 17.23
C LEU A 285 9.07 21.64 15.93
N HIS A 286 9.97 21.62 14.96
CA HIS A 286 9.72 22.03 13.59
C HIS A 286 10.25 20.98 12.66
N ALA A 287 9.47 20.60 11.65
CA ALA A 287 9.92 19.71 10.60
C ALA A 287 9.39 20.18 9.24
N VAL A 288 10.25 20.11 8.24
CA VAL A 288 9.95 20.42 6.85
C VAL A 288 10.24 19.18 6.03
N THR A 289 9.31 18.80 5.18
CA THR A 289 9.50 17.72 4.21
C THR A 289 9.29 18.26 2.80
N LEU A 290 10.14 17.82 1.88
CA LEU A 290 9.99 18.06 0.45
C LEU A 290 10.12 16.72 -0.26
N SER A 291 9.24 16.44 -1.20
CA SER A 291 9.30 15.23 -2.01
C SER A 291 8.94 15.51 -3.45
N TYR A 292 9.69 14.93 -4.36
CA TYR A 292 9.42 14.98 -5.79
C TYR A 292 9.37 13.57 -6.35
N SER A 293 8.39 13.27 -7.17
CA SER A 293 8.26 11.97 -7.83
C SER A 293 7.93 12.16 -9.30
N ARG A 294 8.50 11.30 -10.15
CA ARG A 294 8.24 11.28 -11.58
C ARG A 294 8.31 9.86 -12.15
N PRO A 295 7.56 9.57 -13.22
CA PRO A 295 7.66 8.29 -13.92
C PRO A 295 9.02 8.18 -14.65
N VAL A 296 9.52 6.93 -14.72
CA VAL A 296 10.76 6.57 -15.44
C VAL A 296 10.48 5.41 -16.38
N GLY A 297 10.76 5.60 -17.67
CA GLY A 297 10.46 4.59 -18.68
C GLY A 297 8.96 4.35 -18.88
N SER A 298 8.59 3.25 -19.53
CA SER A 298 7.19 2.87 -19.82
C SER A 298 6.71 1.63 -19.06
N SER A 299 7.47 1.19 -18.04
CA SER A 299 7.10 0.04 -17.20
C SER A 299 6.18 0.41 -16.03
N GLY A 300 5.89 1.71 -15.83
CA GLY A 300 5.20 2.21 -14.64
C GLY A 300 6.14 2.45 -13.44
N SER A 301 7.44 2.42 -13.66
CA SER A 301 8.41 2.72 -12.61
C SER A 301 8.37 4.20 -12.24
N VAL A 302 8.51 4.50 -10.95
CA VAL A 302 8.48 5.87 -10.40
C VAL A 302 9.75 6.10 -9.59
N LEU A 303 10.52 7.12 -9.98
CA LEU A 303 11.61 7.66 -9.18
C LEU A 303 11.06 8.74 -8.26
N SER A 304 11.36 8.66 -6.97
CA SER A 304 11.05 9.68 -5.98
C SER A 304 12.30 10.10 -5.23
N ILE A 305 12.38 11.37 -4.88
CA ILE A 305 13.43 11.92 -4.02
C ILE A 305 12.71 12.66 -2.90
N GLY A 306 12.99 12.29 -1.66
CA GLY A 306 12.45 12.95 -0.48
C GLY A 306 13.57 13.53 0.37
N THR A 307 13.32 14.69 0.99
CA THR A 307 14.18 15.26 2.01
C THR A 307 13.35 15.70 3.21
N LEU A 308 13.95 15.63 4.38
CA LEU A 308 13.39 16.09 5.64
C LEU A 308 14.47 16.87 6.37
N ALA A 309 14.07 17.99 6.98
CA ALA A 309 14.85 18.69 7.98
C ALA A 309 13.97 18.91 9.22
N ALA A 310 14.53 18.65 10.40
CA ALA A 310 13.78 18.79 11.66
C ALA A 310 14.69 19.36 12.76
N ILE A 311 14.09 20.17 13.62
CA ILE A 311 14.71 20.65 14.86
C ILE A 311 13.76 20.42 16.04
N ALA A 312 14.33 20.06 17.19
CA ALA A 312 13.55 19.93 18.42
C ALA A 312 14.27 20.64 19.60
N ARG A 313 13.47 21.28 20.45
CA ARG A 313 13.88 21.93 21.71
C ARG A 313 12.98 21.42 22.82
N PRO A 314 13.29 20.24 23.38
CA PRO A 314 12.45 19.65 24.41
C PRO A 314 12.33 20.57 25.64
N ALA A 315 11.16 20.57 26.24
CA ALA A 315 10.83 21.36 27.42
C ALA A 315 10.31 20.47 28.57
N GLY A 316 9.44 20.99 29.43
CA GLY A 316 8.93 20.26 30.59
C GLY A 316 10.01 20.12 31.67
N SER A 317 10.14 18.93 32.25
CA SER A 317 11.10 18.66 33.35
C SER A 317 12.58 18.75 32.95
N ILE A 318 12.87 18.74 31.65
CA ILE A 318 14.26 18.81 31.11
C ILE A 318 14.58 20.15 30.47
N LYS A 319 13.70 21.15 30.60
CA LYS A 319 13.89 22.49 30.02
C LYS A 319 15.21 23.16 30.45
N SER A 320 15.62 22.94 31.70
CA SER A 320 16.88 23.46 32.25
C SER A 320 18.13 22.94 31.54
N LEU A 321 18.07 21.76 30.94
CA LEU A 321 19.17 21.15 30.19
C LEU A 321 19.37 21.83 28.81
N ARG A 322 18.44 22.68 28.37
CA ARG A 322 18.51 23.38 27.07
C ARG A 322 18.93 22.44 25.95
N ILE A 323 18.26 21.28 25.86
CA ILE A 323 18.53 20.30 24.79
C ILE A 323 18.08 20.91 23.46
N TYR A 324 18.91 20.74 22.44
CA TYR A 324 18.63 21.05 21.05
C TYR A 324 19.00 19.85 20.19
N SER A 325 18.10 19.41 19.36
CA SER A 325 18.32 18.30 18.42
C SER A 325 17.96 18.76 17.03
N GLU A 326 18.80 18.44 16.06
CA GLU A 326 18.57 18.73 14.66
C GLU A 326 18.88 17.48 13.80
N SER A 327 18.19 17.36 12.68
CA SER A 327 18.43 16.29 11.73
C SER A 327 18.03 16.68 10.32
N TRP A 328 18.69 16.06 9.35
CA TRP A 328 18.25 16.08 7.97
C TRP A 328 18.39 14.69 7.33
N SER A 329 17.61 14.45 6.29
CA SER A 329 17.70 13.23 5.51
C SER A 329 17.44 13.49 4.03
N LEU A 330 18.09 12.70 3.17
CA LEU A 330 17.87 12.63 1.73
C LEU A 330 17.60 11.17 1.34
N SER A 331 16.48 10.91 0.66
CA SER A 331 16.00 9.55 0.40
C SER A 331 15.53 9.40 -1.06
N PRO A 332 16.45 9.15 -2.02
CA PRO A 332 16.07 8.70 -3.35
C PRO A 332 15.54 7.26 -3.31
N ARG A 333 14.48 6.98 -4.08
CA ARG A 333 13.81 5.67 -4.16
C ARG A 333 13.26 5.43 -5.55
N LEU A 334 13.48 4.25 -6.08
CA LEU A 334 12.89 3.74 -7.32
C LEU A 334 11.88 2.65 -6.98
N ARG A 335 10.63 2.85 -7.35
CA ARG A 335 9.56 1.86 -7.28
C ARG A 335 9.31 1.26 -8.64
N MET A 336 9.24 -0.07 -8.72
CA MET A 336 9.00 -0.82 -9.95
C MET A 336 7.81 -1.76 -9.75
N PRO A 337 6.73 -1.66 -10.54
CA PRO A 337 5.66 -2.65 -10.52
C PRO A 337 6.14 -3.94 -11.19
N LEU A 338 6.16 -5.06 -10.46
CA LEU A 338 6.47 -6.40 -10.99
C LEU A 338 5.21 -7.07 -11.55
N LEU A 339 4.11 -6.91 -10.85
CA LEU A 339 2.78 -7.35 -11.26
C LEU A 339 1.78 -6.28 -10.84
N ARG A 340 0.90 -5.88 -11.76
CA ARG A 340 -0.16 -4.92 -11.46
C ARG A 340 -1.48 -5.38 -12.03
N THR A 341 -2.36 -5.86 -11.18
CA THR A 341 -3.73 -6.25 -11.50
C THR A 341 -4.70 -5.70 -10.47
N VAL A 342 -5.99 -5.76 -10.74
CA VAL A 342 -7.03 -5.32 -9.79
C VAL A 342 -7.02 -6.13 -8.49
N ARG A 343 -6.69 -7.42 -8.57
CA ARG A 343 -6.73 -8.31 -7.40
C ARG A 343 -5.41 -8.41 -6.67
N HIS A 344 -4.30 -8.47 -7.41
CA HIS A 344 -2.97 -8.70 -6.86
C HIS A 344 -1.96 -7.76 -7.50
N SER A 345 -1.14 -7.14 -6.68
CA SER A 345 -0.04 -6.30 -7.17
C SER A 345 1.22 -6.56 -6.36
N PHE A 346 2.34 -6.61 -7.04
CA PHE A 346 3.68 -6.70 -6.46
C PHE A 346 4.53 -5.55 -6.95
N PHE A 347 5.23 -4.91 -6.02
CA PHE A 347 6.17 -3.84 -6.30
C PHE A 347 7.52 -4.16 -5.70
N LEU A 348 8.58 -3.85 -6.43
CA LEU A 348 9.94 -3.84 -5.93
C LEU A 348 10.34 -2.38 -5.72
N ASP A 349 10.77 -2.05 -4.52
CA ASP A 349 11.32 -0.74 -4.17
C ASP A 349 12.82 -0.88 -3.92
N ALA A 350 13.63 -0.01 -4.51
CA ALA A 350 15.05 0.15 -4.20
C ALA A 350 15.29 1.58 -3.73
N GLY A 351 15.91 1.76 -2.58
CA GLY A 351 16.11 3.07 -1.96
C GLY A 351 17.49 3.23 -1.34
N LEU A 352 17.88 4.48 -1.18
CA LEU A 352 19.04 4.91 -0.42
C LEU A 352 18.56 6.01 0.55
N SER A 353 19.01 5.97 1.79
CA SER A 353 18.78 7.04 2.76
C SER A 353 20.11 7.53 3.31
N ILE A 354 20.33 8.83 3.24
CA ILE A 354 21.45 9.51 3.87
C ILE A 354 20.87 10.34 4.98
N ASN A 355 21.31 10.12 6.22
CA ASN A 355 20.76 10.75 7.41
C ASN A 355 21.88 11.33 8.24
N GLU A 356 21.65 12.50 8.80
CA GLU A 356 22.51 13.12 9.79
C GLU A 356 21.67 13.71 10.91
N SER A 357 22.12 13.54 12.15
CA SER A 357 21.46 14.12 13.31
C SER A 357 22.48 14.49 14.36
N GLU A 358 22.26 15.63 15.00
CA GLU A 358 23.07 16.13 16.09
C GLU A 358 22.20 16.54 17.27
N ALA A 359 22.75 16.41 18.47
CA ALA A 359 22.08 16.92 19.66
C ALA A 359 23.09 17.55 20.63
N PHE A 360 22.62 18.58 21.32
CA PHE A 360 23.43 19.42 22.21
C PHE A 360 22.72 19.67 23.54
N LEU A 361 23.50 19.79 24.61
CA LEU A 361 23.10 20.40 25.87
C LEU A 361 23.52 21.86 25.91
N ASN A 362 22.90 22.64 26.81
CA ASN A 362 23.20 24.06 27.03
C ASN A 362 23.19 24.89 25.74
N HIS A 363 22.33 24.52 24.79
CA HIS A 363 22.22 25.23 23.52
C HIS A 363 21.93 26.74 23.74
N GLY A 364 22.63 27.59 23.03
CA GLY A 364 22.53 29.06 23.15
C GLY A 364 23.32 29.65 24.33
N THR A 365 24.22 28.88 24.94
CA THR A 365 25.18 29.36 25.94
C THR A 365 26.61 29.06 25.51
N PRO A 366 27.63 29.73 26.12
CA PRO A 366 29.04 29.40 25.87
C PRO A 366 29.41 27.97 26.26
N GLU A 367 28.63 27.32 27.15
CA GLU A 367 28.86 25.97 27.66
C GLU A 367 28.11 24.93 26.83
N ARG A 368 27.85 25.18 25.56
CA ARG A 368 27.21 24.22 24.63
C ARG A 368 28.06 22.95 24.54
N ILE A 369 27.45 21.78 24.81
CA ILE A 369 28.10 20.48 24.77
C ILE A 369 27.36 19.61 23.75
N ALA A 370 28.08 19.04 22.78
CA ALA A 370 27.54 18.01 21.90
C ALA A 370 27.33 16.71 22.69
N ILE A 371 26.15 16.09 22.55
CA ILE A 371 25.79 14.84 23.24
C ILE A 371 25.53 13.69 22.27
N SER A 372 25.21 13.97 21.01
CA SER A 372 25.18 12.96 19.95
C SER A 372 25.46 13.58 18.59
N HIS A 373 26.15 12.81 17.76
CA HIS A 373 26.33 13.09 16.33
C HIS A 373 26.29 11.74 15.58
N ASP A 374 25.23 11.52 14.85
CA ASP A 374 25.01 10.36 14.01
C ASP A 374 25.01 10.75 12.54
N ARG A 375 25.74 10.02 11.72
CA ARG A 375 25.66 10.12 10.26
C ARG A 375 25.68 8.73 9.66
N SER A 376 24.58 8.37 8.96
CA SER A 376 24.38 7.05 8.40
C SER A 376 23.94 7.09 6.95
N SER A 377 24.34 6.08 6.18
CA SER A 377 23.85 5.83 4.83
C SER A 377 23.34 4.40 4.78
N VAL A 378 22.12 4.22 4.30
CA VAL A 378 21.41 2.94 4.36
C VAL A 378 20.78 2.65 3.00
N ALA A 379 21.16 1.53 2.38
CA ALA A 379 20.46 0.99 1.22
C ALA A 379 19.25 0.17 1.68
N GLU A 380 18.17 0.24 0.92
CA GLU A 380 16.94 -0.53 1.14
C GLU A 380 16.51 -1.23 -0.14
N VAL A 381 16.09 -2.49 0.01
CA VAL A 381 15.32 -3.21 -0.98
C VAL A 381 14.06 -3.73 -0.31
N ALA A 382 12.89 -3.42 -0.88
CA ALA A 382 11.62 -3.84 -0.33
C ALA A 382 10.74 -4.52 -1.40
N LEU A 383 10.05 -5.57 -0.99
CA LEU A 383 8.99 -6.21 -1.76
C LEU A 383 7.66 -5.87 -1.11
N SER A 384 6.80 -5.18 -1.86
CA SER A 384 5.46 -4.80 -1.41
C SER A 384 4.40 -5.59 -2.16
N TYR A 385 3.41 -6.10 -1.45
CA TYR A 385 2.28 -6.86 -1.95
C TYR A 385 0.97 -6.17 -1.59
N GLN A 386 0.08 -6.07 -2.55
CA GLN A 386 -1.30 -5.62 -2.34
C GLN A 386 -2.27 -6.66 -2.88
N GLN A 387 -3.32 -6.93 -2.12
CA GLN A 387 -4.40 -7.82 -2.50
C GLN A 387 -5.74 -7.15 -2.19
N SER A 388 -6.67 -7.19 -3.15
CA SER A 388 -8.01 -6.63 -3.03
C SER A 388 -9.07 -7.68 -3.33
N GLY A 389 -10.20 -7.64 -2.59
CA GLY A 389 -11.40 -8.45 -2.85
C GLY A 389 -11.40 -9.85 -2.27
N PHE A 390 -10.31 -10.39 -1.75
CA PHE A 390 -10.31 -11.72 -1.14
C PHE A 390 -11.08 -11.73 0.18
N GLY A 391 -12.16 -12.51 0.24
CA GLY A 391 -13.06 -12.57 1.40
C GLY A 391 -13.74 -11.24 1.74
N GLY A 392 -13.88 -10.30 0.77
CA GLY A 392 -14.45 -8.97 1.01
C GLY A 392 -13.49 -8.01 1.74
N GLY A 393 -12.18 -8.27 1.70
CA GLY A 393 -11.18 -7.45 2.35
C GLY A 393 -10.01 -7.05 1.45
N SER A 394 -9.11 -6.21 1.98
CA SER A 394 -7.85 -5.84 1.35
C SER A 394 -6.68 -6.08 2.29
N THR A 395 -5.56 -6.55 1.73
CA THR A 395 -4.32 -6.81 2.44
C THR A 395 -3.18 -6.04 1.79
N GLN A 396 -2.34 -5.42 2.59
CA GLN A 396 -1.06 -4.86 2.17
C GLN A 396 0.03 -5.46 3.04
N ALA A 397 1.12 -5.90 2.42
CA ALA A 397 2.28 -6.41 3.12
C ALA A 397 3.55 -5.83 2.49
N SER A 398 4.56 -5.53 3.29
CA SER A 398 5.86 -5.08 2.83
C SER A 398 6.95 -5.74 3.65
N LEU A 399 7.90 -6.36 2.97
CA LEU A 399 9.13 -6.89 3.53
C LEU A 399 10.29 -6.05 3.02
N SER A 400 11.05 -5.42 3.91
CA SER A 400 12.22 -4.61 3.55
C SER A 400 13.48 -5.18 4.19
N ILE A 401 14.57 -5.15 3.43
CA ILE A 401 15.93 -5.46 3.88
C ILE A 401 16.73 -4.17 3.78
N PHE A 402 17.39 -3.81 4.85
CA PHE A 402 18.24 -2.62 4.96
C PHE A 402 19.67 -3.04 5.19
N GLN A 403 20.59 -2.38 4.50
CA GLN A 403 22.03 -2.54 4.65
C GLN A 403 22.68 -1.18 4.93
N GLY A 404 23.32 -1.06 6.09
CA GLY A 404 24.19 0.08 6.40
C GLY A 404 25.40 0.09 5.47
N LEU A 405 25.75 1.28 4.95
CA LEU A 405 26.83 1.47 3.99
C LEU A 405 27.96 2.31 4.59
N ASP A 406 29.18 1.97 4.24
CA ASP A 406 30.37 2.78 4.44
C ASP A 406 30.58 3.72 3.22
N ALA A 407 29.66 4.66 3.04
CA ALA A 407 29.61 5.53 1.90
C ALA A 407 28.88 6.84 2.23
N PHE A 408 28.95 7.82 1.34
CA PHE A 408 28.25 9.11 1.44
C PHE A 408 28.49 9.84 2.77
N GLY A 409 29.69 9.66 3.36
CA GLY A 409 30.10 10.30 4.61
C GLY A 409 29.52 9.69 5.88
N SER A 410 28.99 8.45 5.84
CA SER A 410 28.59 7.76 7.04
C SER A 410 29.79 7.59 8.00
N LEU A 411 29.54 7.76 9.30
CA LEU A 411 30.59 7.69 10.32
C LEU A 411 30.75 6.24 10.82
N SER A 412 32.01 5.83 11.02
CA SER A 412 32.32 4.59 11.73
C SER A 412 32.30 4.82 13.25
N PRO A 413 32.20 3.77 14.08
CA PRO A 413 32.23 3.91 15.54
C PRO A 413 33.44 4.68 16.07
N SER A 414 34.60 4.54 15.43
CA SER A 414 35.82 5.27 15.80
C SER A 414 35.78 6.76 15.47
N GLN A 415 35.00 7.13 14.44
CA GLN A 415 34.81 8.52 14.00
C GLN A 415 33.64 9.21 14.73
N ALA A 416 32.76 8.43 15.38
CA ALA A 416 31.57 8.92 16.07
C ALA A 416 31.59 8.57 17.58
N PRO A 417 32.52 9.11 18.38
CA PRO A 417 32.59 8.83 19.82
C PRO A 417 31.34 9.32 20.56
N LEU A 418 30.63 10.28 20.00
CA LEU A 418 29.37 10.84 20.52
C LEU A 418 28.14 10.29 19.81
N SER A 419 28.19 9.07 19.23
CA SER A 419 27.02 8.46 18.61
C SER A 419 25.87 8.23 19.60
N SER A 420 24.63 8.26 19.11
CA SER A 420 23.42 7.97 19.92
C SER A 420 23.41 6.55 20.48
N ALA A 421 24.24 5.66 19.94
CA ALA A 421 24.44 4.28 20.42
C ALA A 421 25.92 3.91 20.30
N GLN A 422 26.64 3.92 21.40
CA GLN A 422 28.02 3.44 21.41
C GLN A 422 28.09 1.98 20.96
N GLY A 423 29.15 1.62 20.25
CA GLY A 423 29.31 0.26 19.73
C GLY A 423 28.39 -0.10 18.56
N PHE A 424 27.71 0.90 17.94
CA PHE A 424 26.90 0.66 16.76
C PHE A 424 27.73 0.08 15.61
N ARG A 425 27.07 -0.63 14.70
CA ARG A 425 27.69 -1.08 13.46
C ARG A 425 27.30 -0.20 12.30
N GLN A 426 28.29 0.37 11.60
CA GLN A 426 28.07 1.14 10.38
C GLN A 426 27.49 0.25 9.25
N ARG A 427 28.02 -0.97 9.09
CA ARG A 427 27.57 -1.97 8.09
C ARG A 427 26.60 -2.98 8.71
N PHE A 428 25.57 -2.49 9.37
CA PHE A 428 24.52 -3.33 9.94
C PHE A 428 23.59 -3.89 8.86
N GLN A 429 22.90 -4.96 9.19
CA GLN A 429 21.76 -5.46 8.43
C GLN A 429 20.53 -5.53 9.33
N LYS A 430 19.39 -5.03 8.84
CA LYS A 430 18.10 -5.18 9.49
C LYS A 430 17.01 -5.53 8.48
N GLN A 431 15.97 -6.20 8.96
CA GLN A 431 14.79 -6.56 8.20
C GLN A 431 13.55 -5.99 8.87
N THR A 432 12.59 -5.53 8.07
CA THR A 432 11.30 -5.09 8.60
C THR A 432 10.16 -5.75 7.84
N LEU A 433 9.11 -6.08 8.55
CA LEU A 433 7.87 -6.62 8.02
C LEU A 433 6.71 -5.73 8.48
N SER A 434 5.88 -5.32 7.56
CA SER A 434 4.62 -4.62 7.86
C SER A 434 3.48 -5.33 7.13
N ILE A 435 2.41 -5.64 7.85
CA ILE A 435 1.20 -6.26 7.28
C ILE A 435 -0.01 -5.49 7.79
N SER A 436 -0.86 -5.06 6.88
CA SER A 436 -2.16 -4.49 7.22
C SER A 436 -3.28 -5.22 6.49
N ARG A 437 -4.39 -5.47 7.17
CA ARG A 437 -5.59 -6.04 6.58
C ARG A 437 -6.81 -5.26 7.02
N GLN A 438 -7.67 -4.96 6.06
CA GLN A 438 -9.01 -4.46 6.31
C GLN A 438 -10.00 -5.49 5.81
N GLN A 439 -10.91 -5.93 6.67
CA GLN A 439 -11.89 -6.95 6.39
C GLN A 439 -13.29 -6.39 6.62
N SER A 440 -14.11 -6.37 5.57
CA SER A 440 -15.54 -6.07 5.72
C SER A 440 -16.25 -7.25 6.37
N LEU A 441 -17.14 -6.97 7.29
CA LEU A 441 -17.96 -7.93 8.01
C LEU A 441 -19.44 -7.59 7.80
N PRO A 442 -20.39 -8.54 8.03
CA PRO A 442 -21.82 -8.25 7.99
C PRO A 442 -22.23 -7.11 8.93
N ASN A 443 -23.44 -6.59 8.74
CA ASN A 443 -24.06 -5.58 9.62
C ASN A 443 -23.23 -4.30 9.79
N ARG A 444 -22.49 -3.89 8.74
CA ARG A 444 -21.67 -2.66 8.72
C ARG A 444 -20.47 -2.67 9.66
N PHE A 445 -20.09 -3.84 10.14
CA PHE A 445 -18.84 -4.01 10.85
C PHE A 445 -17.67 -4.13 9.88
N SER A 446 -16.49 -3.81 10.35
CA SER A 446 -15.22 -4.12 9.70
C SER A 446 -14.14 -4.35 10.75
N LEU A 447 -13.16 -5.18 10.39
CA LEU A 447 -11.97 -5.45 11.19
C LEU A 447 -10.76 -4.86 10.49
N SER A 448 -9.92 -4.14 11.23
CA SER A 448 -8.62 -3.67 10.78
C SER A 448 -7.53 -4.29 11.63
N LEU A 449 -6.54 -4.89 10.98
CA LEU A 449 -5.38 -5.47 11.63
C LEU A 449 -4.12 -4.79 11.09
N LEU A 450 -3.19 -4.45 11.97
CA LEU A 450 -1.85 -3.97 11.64
C LEU A 450 -0.85 -4.79 12.43
N ALA A 451 0.17 -5.30 11.75
CA ALA A 451 1.32 -5.94 12.38
C ALA A 451 2.60 -5.34 11.82
N GLN A 452 3.55 -5.06 12.68
CA GLN A 452 4.87 -4.55 12.32
C GLN A 452 5.93 -5.32 13.09
N ALA A 453 7.07 -5.62 12.45
CA ALA A 453 8.20 -6.26 13.08
C ALA A 453 9.50 -5.73 12.50
N GLN A 454 10.54 -5.68 13.32
CA GLN A 454 11.92 -5.43 12.93
C GLN A 454 12.83 -6.45 13.62
N ASP A 455 13.80 -6.96 12.87
CA ASP A 455 14.88 -7.78 13.39
C ASP A 455 16.23 -7.24 12.91
N ALA A 456 17.19 -7.15 13.84
CA ALA A 456 18.57 -6.79 13.59
C ALA A 456 19.49 -7.50 14.56
N ASN A 457 20.68 -7.89 14.12
CA ASN A 457 21.67 -8.56 14.96
C ASN A 457 22.74 -7.61 15.51
N ASP A 458 22.80 -6.39 14.99
CA ASP A 458 23.78 -5.38 15.35
C ASP A 458 23.14 -4.26 16.18
N ILE A 459 23.97 -3.57 16.98
CA ILE A 459 23.56 -2.34 17.66
C ILE A 459 23.33 -1.26 16.62
N LEU A 460 22.15 -0.66 16.66
CA LEU A 460 21.72 0.35 15.70
C LEU A 460 21.75 1.75 16.29
N LEU A 461 22.06 2.74 15.45
CA LEU A 461 21.83 4.13 15.80
C LEU A 461 20.35 4.39 16.09
N SER A 462 20.07 5.41 16.89
CA SER A 462 18.72 5.77 17.37
C SER A 462 17.68 5.86 16.24
N GLY A 463 18.07 6.45 15.12
CA GLY A 463 17.21 6.60 13.95
C GLY A 463 16.91 5.31 13.20
N ASP A 464 17.64 4.22 13.46
CA ASP A 464 17.47 2.93 12.79
C ASP A 464 16.80 1.87 13.68
N GLN A 465 16.58 2.15 14.97
CA GLN A 465 15.83 1.29 15.88
C GLN A 465 14.33 1.32 15.56
N THR A 466 13.65 0.20 15.87
CA THR A 466 12.17 0.21 15.91
C THR A 466 11.68 0.87 17.18
N PHE A 467 10.49 1.47 17.12
CA PHE A 467 9.86 2.09 18.29
C PHE A 467 8.34 1.94 18.25
N PHE A 468 7.74 1.89 19.44
CA PHE A 468 6.30 1.79 19.65
C PHE A 468 5.85 2.81 20.69
N GLY A 469 4.56 3.11 20.70
CA GLY A 469 3.91 4.19 21.44
C GLY A 469 3.37 5.26 20.51
N GLY A 470 2.39 6.03 20.95
CA GLY A 470 1.72 7.05 20.16
C GLY A 470 0.53 6.51 19.36
N VAL A 471 0.21 7.13 18.24
CA VAL A 471 -1.07 6.93 17.51
C VAL A 471 -1.18 5.60 16.80
N GLY A 472 -0.06 4.95 16.52
CA GLY A 472 -0.04 3.65 15.85
C GLY A 472 -0.28 2.51 16.84
N ILE A 473 0.78 1.77 17.14
CA ILE A 473 0.75 0.69 18.12
C ILE A 473 1.26 1.24 19.46
N GLY A 474 0.45 1.13 20.50
CA GLY A 474 0.73 1.71 21.83
C GLY A 474 -0.02 3.02 22.10
N ARG A 475 -1.29 3.11 21.71
CA ARG A 475 -2.12 4.32 21.74
C ARG A 475 -2.28 4.96 23.13
N GLY A 476 -2.14 4.16 24.20
CA GLY A 476 -2.19 4.64 25.59
C GLY A 476 -0.90 5.32 26.06
N PHE A 477 0.17 5.32 25.26
CA PHE A 477 1.50 5.78 25.63
C PHE A 477 1.99 6.93 24.75
N ASP A 478 2.99 7.66 25.22
CA ASP A 478 3.68 8.66 24.43
C ASP A 478 4.51 8.02 23.30
N GLY A 479 4.76 8.78 22.22
CA GLY A 479 5.49 8.29 21.06
C GLY A 479 6.89 7.78 21.37
N GLY A 480 7.24 6.57 20.90
CA GLY A 480 8.57 6.02 21.03
C GLY A 480 8.99 5.56 22.43
N ILE A 481 8.04 5.42 23.36
CA ILE A 481 8.31 4.99 24.74
C ILE A 481 9.00 3.61 24.82
N LEU A 482 8.70 2.73 23.87
CA LEU A 482 9.29 1.41 23.72
C LEU A 482 10.09 1.37 22.42
N TYR A 483 11.38 0.98 22.48
CA TYR A 483 12.28 0.97 21.34
C TYR A 483 13.37 -0.11 21.48
N GLY A 484 13.98 -0.48 20.37
CA GLY A 484 15.09 -1.44 20.34
C GLY A 484 15.53 -1.79 18.93
N GLU A 485 16.54 -2.64 18.83
CA GLU A 485 17.03 -3.18 17.56
C GLU A 485 16.05 -4.21 17.00
N ARG A 486 15.39 -4.98 17.89
CA ARG A 486 14.36 -5.97 17.56
C ARG A 486 13.04 -5.57 18.18
N GLY A 487 11.95 -5.84 17.48
CA GLY A 487 10.64 -5.58 18.04
C GLY A 487 9.51 -6.02 17.12
N PHE A 488 8.35 -6.25 17.71
CA PHE A 488 7.13 -6.45 16.99
C PHE A 488 5.96 -5.78 17.70
N GLY A 489 4.97 -5.42 16.93
CA GLY A 489 3.73 -4.85 17.46
C GLY A 489 2.54 -5.23 16.60
N VAL A 490 1.40 -5.35 17.23
CA VAL A 490 0.11 -5.65 16.60
C VAL A 490 -0.96 -4.70 17.10
N LEU A 491 -1.88 -4.33 16.21
CA LEU A 491 -3.07 -3.55 16.51
C LEU A 491 -4.26 -4.21 15.83
N GLY A 492 -5.27 -4.56 16.61
CA GLY A 492 -6.58 -4.99 16.13
C GLY A 492 -7.64 -3.93 16.44
N GLU A 493 -8.47 -3.59 15.47
CA GLU A 493 -9.52 -2.59 15.62
C GLU A 493 -10.79 -3.09 14.97
N ILE A 494 -11.86 -3.26 15.76
CA ILE A 494 -13.21 -3.50 15.27
C ILE A 494 -13.92 -2.16 15.09
N ARG A 495 -14.60 -1.99 13.96
CA ARG A 495 -15.25 -0.76 13.53
C ARG A 495 -16.70 -1.03 13.18
N TRP A 496 -17.56 -0.09 13.52
CA TRP A 496 -18.96 -0.10 13.12
C TRP A 496 -19.32 1.22 12.43
N ASN A 497 -19.87 1.13 11.21
CA ASN A 497 -20.24 2.30 10.43
C ASN A 497 -21.71 2.62 10.67
N TYR A 498 -22.00 3.82 11.20
CA TYR A 498 -23.37 4.28 11.42
C TYR A 498 -24.09 4.49 10.09
N ALA A 499 -25.36 4.08 10.04
CA ALA A 499 -26.12 4.01 8.80
C ALA A 499 -26.41 5.34 8.14
N ASN A 500 -26.85 6.31 8.96
CA ASN A 500 -27.39 7.55 8.46
C ASN A 500 -26.88 8.74 9.31
N PRO A 501 -25.62 9.17 9.11
CA PRO A 501 -25.05 10.27 9.90
C PRO A 501 -25.82 11.59 9.79
N ALA A 502 -26.57 11.80 8.71
CA ALA A 502 -27.42 12.99 8.54
C ALA A 502 -28.48 13.13 9.64
N THR A 503 -28.98 12.03 10.22
CA THR A 503 -29.92 12.08 11.36
C THR A 503 -29.31 12.68 12.62
N LEU A 504 -27.98 12.77 12.69
CA LEU A 504 -27.22 13.40 13.77
C LEU A 504 -26.79 14.84 13.43
N GLY A 505 -27.34 15.43 12.37
CA GLY A 505 -26.99 16.76 11.91
C GLY A 505 -25.69 16.87 11.12
N LEU A 506 -25.08 15.75 10.75
CA LEU A 506 -23.90 15.77 9.86
C LEU A 506 -24.32 16.02 8.41
N PRO A 507 -23.47 16.65 7.59
CA PRO A 507 -23.74 16.82 6.16
C PRO A 507 -24.09 15.49 5.49
N GLU A 508 -24.92 15.52 4.45
CA GLU A 508 -25.21 14.35 3.60
C GLU A 508 -23.90 13.72 3.09
N ASN A 509 -23.90 12.39 2.93
CA ASN A 509 -22.73 11.60 2.53
C ASN A 509 -21.54 11.69 3.51
N SER A 510 -21.74 12.17 4.73
CA SER A 510 -20.75 12.02 5.79
C SER A 510 -20.69 10.56 6.27
N SER A 511 -19.54 10.16 6.82
CA SER A 511 -19.40 8.87 7.50
C SER A 511 -19.14 9.09 8.99
N LEU A 512 -19.84 8.31 9.83
CA LEU A 512 -19.57 8.17 11.25
C LEU A 512 -19.21 6.72 11.53
N GLN A 513 -18.04 6.51 12.11
CA GLN A 513 -17.52 5.20 12.47
C GLN A 513 -17.19 5.17 13.96
N LEU A 514 -17.76 4.23 14.70
CA LEU A 514 -17.35 3.91 16.06
C LEU A 514 -16.33 2.78 16.01
N PHE A 515 -15.37 2.78 16.92
CA PHE A 515 -14.36 1.72 16.97
C PHE A 515 -13.93 1.38 18.40
N ALA A 516 -13.48 0.15 18.56
CA ALA A 516 -12.74 -0.32 19.71
C ALA A 516 -11.47 -1.02 19.23
N SER A 517 -10.37 -0.85 19.96
CA SER A 517 -9.07 -1.43 19.57
C SER A 517 -8.30 -1.97 20.76
N TYR A 518 -7.46 -2.94 20.46
CA TYR A 518 -6.42 -3.45 21.35
C TYR A 518 -5.10 -3.47 20.60
N ASP A 519 -4.05 -3.02 21.25
CA ASP A 519 -2.70 -3.10 20.74
C ASP A 519 -1.73 -3.71 21.76
N PHE A 520 -0.68 -4.33 21.20
CA PHE A 520 0.43 -4.89 21.96
C PHE A 520 1.72 -4.68 21.17
N ALA A 521 2.80 -4.33 21.88
CA ALA A 521 4.13 -4.30 21.30
C ALA A 521 5.17 -4.81 22.30
N ARG A 522 6.24 -5.40 21.76
CA ARG A 522 7.45 -5.77 22.48
C ARG A 522 8.66 -5.28 21.70
N ALA A 523 9.65 -4.73 22.40
CA ALA A 523 10.95 -4.40 21.82
C ALA A 523 12.08 -4.91 22.72
N THR A 524 13.19 -5.24 22.08
CA THR A 524 14.40 -5.76 22.72
C THR A 524 15.59 -4.92 22.26
N ARG A 525 16.35 -4.43 23.23
CA ARG A 525 17.68 -3.85 23.04
C ARG A 525 18.70 -4.97 23.22
N ILE A 526 19.55 -5.17 22.23
CA ILE A 526 20.60 -6.17 22.32
C ILE A 526 21.69 -5.73 23.34
N ALA A 527 22.40 -6.70 23.91
CA ALA A 527 23.50 -6.41 24.82
C ALA A 527 24.58 -5.57 24.14
N ASN A 528 25.08 -4.57 24.83
CA ASN A 528 26.13 -3.70 24.32
C ASN A 528 27.41 -3.89 25.13
N PRO A 529 28.40 -4.65 24.63
CA PRO A 529 29.65 -4.88 25.32
C PRO A 529 30.49 -3.60 25.56
N THR A 530 30.37 -2.61 24.64
CA THR A 530 31.14 -1.35 24.72
C THR A 530 30.70 -0.47 25.89
N SER A 531 29.40 -0.45 26.19
CA SER A 531 28.83 0.31 27.32
C SER A 531 28.44 -0.59 28.51
N GLU A 532 28.83 -1.86 28.49
CA GLU A 532 28.52 -2.87 29.51
C GLU A 532 27.03 -3.00 29.84
N THR A 533 26.15 -2.64 28.86
CA THR A 533 24.71 -2.73 29.06
C THR A 533 24.19 -4.12 28.67
N PRO A 534 23.49 -4.79 29.61
CA PRO A 534 22.89 -6.10 29.31
C PRO A 534 21.75 -5.98 28.30
N GLN A 535 21.41 -7.11 27.69
CA GLN A 535 20.19 -7.20 26.90
C GLN A 535 18.97 -6.85 27.74
N SER A 536 18.10 -6.04 27.22
CA SER A 536 16.87 -5.66 27.90
C SER A 536 15.67 -5.75 26.94
N SER A 537 14.51 -6.10 27.47
CA SER A 537 13.28 -6.11 26.71
C SER A 537 12.15 -5.47 27.50
N GLY A 538 11.19 -4.90 26.78
CA GLY A 538 10.00 -4.34 27.38
C GLY A 538 8.79 -4.62 26.49
N SER A 539 7.60 -4.51 27.09
CA SER A 539 6.35 -4.63 26.36
C SER A 539 5.35 -3.57 26.80
N ILE A 540 4.50 -3.16 25.88
CA ILE A 540 3.37 -2.26 26.13
C ILE A 540 2.11 -2.84 25.52
N SER A 541 0.96 -2.57 26.16
CA SER A 541 -0.34 -2.85 25.59
C SER A 541 -1.34 -1.78 25.98
N SER A 542 -2.26 -1.45 25.08
CA SER A 542 -3.33 -0.52 25.37
C SER A 542 -4.66 -0.93 24.71
N THR A 543 -5.74 -0.42 25.30
CA THR A 543 -7.08 -0.50 24.75
C THR A 543 -7.55 0.90 24.41
N ALA A 544 -8.33 1.07 23.34
CA ALA A 544 -8.96 2.35 23.05
C ALA A 544 -10.36 2.16 22.49
N VAL A 545 -11.22 3.13 22.77
CA VAL A 545 -12.54 3.28 22.16
C VAL A 545 -12.67 4.69 21.62
N GLY A 546 -13.33 4.84 20.49
CA GLY A 546 -13.44 6.16 19.87
C GLY A 546 -14.39 6.21 18.69
N PHE A 547 -14.40 7.36 18.04
CA PHE A 547 -15.16 7.59 16.83
C PHE A 547 -14.34 8.36 15.78
N ARG A 548 -14.77 8.20 14.53
CA ARG A 548 -14.27 8.96 13.37
C ARG A 548 -15.42 9.55 12.59
N ILE A 549 -15.31 10.80 12.25
CA ILE A 549 -16.23 11.50 11.36
C ILE A 549 -15.44 11.91 10.13
N ARG A 550 -16.01 11.68 8.94
CA ARG A 550 -15.49 12.22 7.68
C ARG A 550 -16.63 12.87 6.92
N THR A 551 -16.41 14.06 6.42
CA THR A 551 -17.38 14.79 5.62
C THR A 551 -16.97 14.84 4.16
N PRO A 552 -17.91 15.02 3.22
CA PRO A 552 -17.60 15.17 1.78
C PRO A 552 -16.72 16.38 1.47
N LYS A 553 -16.74 17.41 2.35
CA LYS A 553 -15.90 18.61 2.21
C LYS A 553 -14.47 18.44 2.73
N GLY A 554 -14.02 17.20 2.97
CA GLY A 554 -12.64 16.90 3.34
C GLY A 554 -12.31 17.05 4.83
N LEU A 555 -13.29 17.34 5.71
CA LEU A 555 -13.07 17.35 7.16
C LEU A 555 -13.03 15.91 7.69
N SER A 556 -12.00 15.57 8.46
CA SER A 556 -11.85 14.30 9.18
C SER A 556 -11.54 14.60 10.65
N ILE A 557 -12.34 14.04 11.55
CA ILE A 557 -12.15 14.14 13.00
C ILE A 557 -12.03 12.73 13.55
N GLU A 558 -11.03 12.48 14.38
CA GLU A 558 -10.90 11.25 15.15
C GLU A 558 -10.70 11.62 16.63
N THR A 559 -11.46 10.96 17.50
CA THR A 559 -11.30 11.09 18.94
C THR A 559 -11.38 9.71 19.56
N MET A 560 -10.47 9.43 20.50
CA MET A 560 -10.47 8.18 21.25
C MET A 560 -10.04 8.39 22.70
N LEU A 561 -10.58 7.58 23.58
CA LEU A 561 -10.10 7.37 24.93
C LEU A 561 -9.18 6.12 24.89
N ALA A 562 -7.91 6.32 25.13
CA ALA A 562 -6.90 5.25 25.13
C ALA A 562 -6.43 4.99 26.58
N ASN A 563 -6.46 3.72 26.98
CA ASN A 563 -6.06 3.27 28.32
C ASN A 563 -4.83 2.36 28.22
N PRO A 564 -3.70 2.72 28.86
CA PRO A 564 -2.53 1.83 28.96
C PRO A 564 -2.84 0.68 29.93
N ASN A 565 -2.60 -0.56 29.48
CA ASN A 565 -2.85 -1.76 30.28
C ASN A 565 -1.62 -2.26 31.03
N THR A 566 -0.42 -1.91 30.53
CA THR A 566 0.86 -2.35 31.09
C THR A 566 1.60 -1.21 31.79
N TYR A 567 2.51 -1.59 32.69
CA TYR A 567 3.48 -0.69 33.30
C TYR A 567 4.80 -0.73 32.50
N VAL A 568 5.42 0.41 32.30
CA VAL A 568 6.76 0.51 31.68
C VAL A 568 7.72 1.01 32.75
N ALA A 569 8.72 0.22 33.06
CA ALA A 569 9.67 0.50 34.17
C ALA A 569 10.47 1.81 33.97
N SER A 570 10.59 2.33 32.74
CA SER A 570 11.21 3.63 32.47
C SER A 570 10.33 4.83 32.87
N ILE A 571 9.09 4.58 33.27
CA ILE A 571 8.15 5.58 33.77
C ILE A 571 7.82 5.18 35.22
N ASP A 572 8.21 5.98 36.19
CA ASP A 572 7.99 5.71 37.63
C ASP A 572 6.50 5.53 38.03
N ARG A 573 5.60 5.73 37.10
CA ARG A 573 4.15 5.61 37.31
C ARG A 573 3.48 5.05 36.06
N LYS A 574 2.51 4.13 36.25
CA LYS A 574 1.60 3.71 35.17
C LYS A 574 0.90 4.94 34.60
N PRO A 575 0.98 5.19 33.27
CA PRO A 575 0.27 6.30 32.66
C PRO A 575 -1.24 6.13 32.87
N GLY A 576 -1.94 7.24 33.09
CA GLY A 576 -3.41 7.24 33.13
C GLY A 576 -4.03 7.20 31.75
N PRO A 577 -5.36 6.99 31.67
CA PRO A 577 -6.08 7.12 30.42
C PRO A 577 -5.85 8.48 29.77
N ARG A 578 -5.76 8.50 28.44
CA ARG A 578 -5.58 9.74 27.67
C ARG A 578 -6.65 9.90 26.59
N ILE A 579 -7.13 11.12 26.40
CA ILE A 579 -7.95 11.46 25.25
C ILE A 579 -7.01 11.84 24.12
N VAL A 580 -7.14 11.11 23.02
CA VAL A 580 -6.38 11.34 21.79
C VAL A 580 -7.32 11.94 20.75
N PHE A 581 -6.89 13.02 20.13
CA PHE A 581 -7.68 13.80 19.19
C PHE A 581 -6.89 14.12 17.95
N SER A 582 -7.55 14.05 16.79
CA SER A 582 -7.02 14.62 15.54
C SER A 582 -8.12 15.23 14.69
N LEU A 583 -7.79 16.34 14.05
CA LEU A 583 -8.60 17.02 13.06
C LEU A 583 -7.74 17.21 11.82
N ASN A 584 -8.28 16.86 10.66
CA ASN A 584 -7.65 17.13 9.37
C ASN A 584 -8.68 17.72 8.41
N GLN A 585 -8.33 18.81 7.74
CA GLN A 585 -9.12 19.42 6.69
C GLN A 585 -8.34 19.36 5.39
N SER A 586 -8.88 18.68 4.39
CA SER A 586 -8.33 18.63 3.04
C SER A 586 -9.11 19.54 2.11
N PHE A 587 -8.40 20.17 1.17
CA PHE A 587 -8.93 21.04 0.11
C PHE A 587 -8.42 20.52 -1.23
N PHE A 588 -9.32 20.44 -2.24
CA PHE A 588 -9.04 19.87 -3.55
C PHE A 588 -9.37 20.86 -4.67
#